data_78e1905f729af9ccc6d6fb32c9193c31
#
_entry.id   78e1905f729af9ccc6d6fb32c9193c31
#
_cell.length_a   1.000
_cell.length_b   1.000
_cell.length_c   1.000
_cell.angle_alpha   90.00
_cell.angle_beta   90.00
_cell.angle_gamma   90.00
#
_symmetry.space_group_name_H-M   'P 1'
#
loop_
_entity.id
_entity.type
_entity.pdbx_description
1 polymer ?
#
loop_
_entity_poly.entity_id
_entity_poly.type
_entity_poly.pdbx_seq_one_letter_code
_entity_poly.pdbx_strand_id
1 'polypeptide(L)'
;MEYIVRPRKIYKEKIVPAMMEEFGYKSVMQVPKLEKIVISQGLGSATADKKIIDYAVEELTAITGQKAVGTISKKDEAAFKLRKGMPVGARVTLSADKMYEFLDRLTSSALPRIRDFSGIKAEGFDGRGNYNLGITEQIIFPEIVIDKVKKIQGMDITFVTTAKTDKEAKALLTHFGMPFKKN
;
A
#
# COMPACT_ATOMS: atom_id res chain seq x y z
N MET A 1 -26.78 1.05 13.74
CA MET A 1 -25.48 0.38 14.00
C MET A 1 -24.43 1.08 13.17
N GLU A 2 -23.39 1.60 13.81
CA GLU A 2 -22.28 2.23 13.08
C GLU A 2 -21.48 1.10 12.39
N TYR A 3 -21.26 1.21 11.08
CA TYR A 3 -20.47 0.25 10.32
C TYR A 3 -19.00 0.40 10.72
N ILE A 4 -18.45 -0.63 11.36
CA ILE A 4 -17.02 -0.66 11.72
C ILE A 4 -16.32 -1.63 10.76
N VAL A 5 -15.32 -1.13 10.05
CA VAL A 5 -14.51 -1.92 9.12
C VAL A 5 -13.84 -3.08 9.86
N ARG A 6 -13.95 -4.28 9.30
CA ARG A 6 -13.48 -5.54 9.90
C ARG A 6 -12.05 -5.47 10.48
N PRO A 7 -10.99 -5.00 9.76
CA PRO A 7 -9.64 -4.94 10.34
C PRO A 7 -9.52 -3.96 11.50
N ARG A 8 -10.29 -2.88 11.50
CA ARG A 8 -10.32 -1.94 12.63
C ARG A 8 -10.87 -2.58 13.90
N LYS A 9 -11.89 -3.44 13.77
CA LYS A 9 -12.42 -4.23 14.87
C LYS A 9 -11.40 -5.26 15.35
N ILE A 10 -10.78 -6.00 14.42
CA ILE A 10 -9.72 -6.98 14.72
C ILE A 10 -8.56 -6.32 15.45
N TYR A 11 -8.15 -5.12 15.04
CA TYR A 11 -7.09 -4.37 15.71
C TYR A 11 -7.39 -4.19 17.20
N LYS A 12 -8.58 -3.67 17.54
CA LYS A 12 -8.96 -3.38 18.91
C LYS A 12 -9.14 -4.64 19.77
N GLU A 13 -9.78 -5.67 19.22
CA GLU A 13 -10.20 -6.86 19.99
C GLU A 13 -9.11 -7.93 20.07
N LYS A 14 -8.26 -8.07 19.05
CA LYS A 14 -7.29 -9.17 18.96
C LYS A 14 -5.84 -8.69 18.90
N ILE A 15 -5.53 -7.69 18.05
CA ILE A 15 -4.15 -7.31 17.80
C ILE A 15 -3.55 -6.60 19.01
N VAL A 16 -4.27 -5.65 19.60
CA VAL A 16 -3.78 -4.91 20.78
C VAL A 16 -3.43 -5.84 21.94
N PRO A 17 -4.29 -6.78 22.39
CA PRO A 17 -3.91 -7.72 23.45
C PRO A 17 -2.70 -8.60 23.08
N ALA A 18 -2.69 -9.16 21.85
CA ALA A 18 -1.60 -10.01 21.40
C ALA A 18 -0.25 -9.28 21.38
N MET A 19 -0.22 -8.05 20.87
CA MET A 19 0.99 -7.23 20.83
C MET A 19 1.44 -6.83 22.24
N MET A 20 0.53 -6.57 23.16
CA MET A 20 0.87 -6.28 24.56
C MET A 20 1.55 -7.48 25.24
N GLU A 21 1.08 -8.68 24.97
CA GLU A 21 1.66 -9.91 25.49
C GLU A 21 3.03 -10.19 24.87
N GLU A 22 3.16 -10.06 23.54
CA GLU A 22 4.38 -10.38 22.79
C GLU A 22 5.55 -9.42 23.10
N PHE A 23 5.25 -8.11 23.22
CA PHE A 23 6.28 -7.06 23.40
C PHE A 23 6.33 -6.47 24.82
N GLY A 24 5.44 -6.89 25.73
CA GLY A 24 5.44 -6.44 27.11
C GLY A 24 5.13 -4.95 27.30
N TYR A 25 4.25 -4.38 26.47
CA TYR A 25 3.87 -2.97 26.61
C TYR A 25 3.11 -2.71 27.90
N LYS A 26 3.44 -1.62 28.59
CA LYS A 26 2.79 -1.23 29.87
C LYS A 26 1.46 -0.51 29.66
N SER A 27 1.21 0.04 28.48
CA SER A 27 0.02 0.81 28.15
C SER A 27 -0.46 0.49 26.73
N VAL A 28 -1.75 0.42 26.53
CA VAL A 28 -2.40 0.27 25.23
C VAL A 28 -1.95 1.36 24.23
N MET A 29 -1.62 2.55 24.73
CA MET A 29 -1.15 3.66 23.89
C MET A 29 0.26 3.46 23.32
N GLN A 30 1.03 2.51 23.84
CA GLN A 30 2.36 2.14 23.32
C GLN A 30 2.27 1.17 22.15
N VAL A 31 1.14 0.47 22.01
CA VAL A 31 0.94 -0.51 20.93
C VAL A 31 0.98 0.19 19.58
N PRO A 32 1.82 -0.28 18.64
CA PRO A 32 1.90 0.31 17.32
C PRO A 32 0.58 0.17 16.56
N LYS A 33 0.27 1.17 15.76
CA LYS A 33 -0.90 1.20 14.89
C LYS A 33 -0.52 1.56 13.46
N LEU A 34 -1.34 1.16 12.52
CA LEU A 34 -1.23 1.61 11.15
C LEU A 34 -1.72 3.08 11.07
N GLU A 35 -0.89 3.96 10.53
CA GLU A 35 -1.17 5.39 10.42
C GLU A 35 -1.79 5.74 9.07
N LYS A 36 -1.15 5.30 7.99
CA LYS A 36 -1.60 5.50 6.62
C LYS A 36 -1.02 4.44 5.68
N ILE A 37 -1.68 4.25 4.55
CA ILE A 37 -1.16 3.49 3.42
C ILE A 37 -0.99 4.45 2.24
N VAL A 38 0.19 4.46 1.65
CA VAL A 38 0.50 5.26 0.47
C VAL A 38 0.69 4.32 -0.70
N ILE A 39 -0.06 4.54 -1.77
CA ILE A 39 0.09 3.79 -3.01
C ILE A 39 0.64 4.76 -4.05
N SER A 40 1.73 4.38 -4.68
CA SER A 40 2.39 5.18 -5.70
C SER A 40 2.71 4.35 -6.93
N GLN A 41 2.59 4.98 -8.08
CA GLN A 41 2.85 4.39 -9.38
C GLN A 41 3.78 5.31 -10.17
N GLY A 42 5.00 4.81 -10.43
CA GLY A 42 5.99 5.53 -11.26
C GLY A 42 5.74 5.26 -12.74
N LEU A 43 5.54 6.31 -13.52
CA LEU A 43 5.14 6.24 -14.92
C LEU A 43 6.18 6.92 -15.81
N GLY A 44 7.35 6.29 -15.96
CA GLY A 44 8.43 6.82 -16.81
C GLY A 44 8.01 7.03 -18.28
N SER A 45 7.07 6.22 -18.78
CA SER A 45 6.51 6.37 -20.14
C SER A 45 5.60 7.59 -20.32
N ALA A 46 5.17 8.24 -19.25
CA ALA A 46 4.35 9.45 -19.30
C ALA A 46 5.10 10.67 -19.87
N THR A 47 6.41 10.61 -19.94
CA THR A 47 7.21 11.65 -20.65
C THR A 47 6.91 11.69 -22.14
N ALA A 48 6.54 10.56 -22.74
CA ALA A 48 6.15 10.46 -24.15
C ALA A 48 4.64 10.66 -24.37
N ASP A 49 3.80 10.13 -23.45
CA ASP A 49 2.35 10.24 -23.54
C ASP A 49 1.72 10.59 -22.19
N LYS A 50 1.25 11.83 -22.07
CA LYS A 50 0.62 12.35 -20.84
C LYS A 50 -0.68 11.63 -20.46
N LYS A 51 -1.40 11.05 -21.42
CA LYS A 51 -2.66 10.33 -21.17
C LYS A 51 -2.48 9.11 -20.28
N ILE A 52 -1.26 8.56 -20.22
CA ILE A 52 -0.94 7.44 -19.33
C ILE A 52 -1.17 7.80 -17.86
N ILE A 53 -0.94 9.06 -17.49
CA ILE A 53 -1.21 9.54 -16.12
C ILE A 53 -2.72 9.51 -15.80
N ASP A 54 -3.55 9.95 -16.74
CA ASP A 54 -4.99 10.00 -16.53
C ASP A 54 -5.54 8.59 -16.31
N TYR A 55 -5.10 7.61 -17.12
CA TYR A 55 -5.45 6.21 -16.92
C TYR A 55 -4.98 5.66 -15.57
N ALA A 56 -3.75 5.97 -15.17
CA ALA A 56 -3.23 5.53 -13.87
C ALA A 56 -3.99 6.15 -12.69
N VAL A 57 -4.39 7.42 -12.80
CA VAL A 57 -5.23 8.09 -11.80
C VAL A 57 -6.61 7.44 -11.71
N GLU A 58 -7.22 7.09 -12.84
CA GLU A 58 -8.50 6.37 -12.89
C GLU A 58 -8.39 4.98 -12.26
N GLU A 59 -7.36 4.20 -12.64
CA GLU A 59 -7.10 2.86 -12.09
C GLU A 59 -6.87 2.90 -10.58
N LEU A 60 -5.98 3.77 -10.10
CA LEU A 60 -5.74 3.93 -8.66
C LEU A 60 -6.97 4.40 -7.91
N THR A 61 -7.79 5.27 -8.52
CA THR A 61 -9.06 5.70 -7.93
C THR A 61 -10.05 4.54 -7.83
N ALA A 62 -10.13 3.68 -8.84
CA ALA A 62 -10.98 2.49 -8.82
C ALA A 62 -10.52 1.49 -7.73
N ILE A 63 -9.21 1.22 -7.64
CA ILE A 63 -8.64 0.31 -6.63
C ILE A 63 -8.90 0.80 -5.21
N THR A 64 -8.71 2.08 -4.96
CA THR A 64 -8.67 2.63 -3.59
C THR A 64 -10.01 3.21 -3.12
N GLY A 65 -10.92 3.51 -4.05
CA GLY A 65 -12.16 4.24 -3.73
C GLY A 65 -11.92 5.70 -3.30
N GLN A 66 -10.70 6.22 -3.53
CA GLN A 66 -10.34 7.62 -3.27
C GLN A 66 -9.63 8.20 -4.48
N LYS A 67 -9.99 9.42 -4.88
CA LYS A 67 -9.38 10.10 -6.03
C LYS A 67 -7.87 10.18 -5.88
N ALA A 68 -7.15 9.56 -6.80
CA ALA A 68 -5.70 9.64 -6.88
C ALA A 68 -5.26 10.99 -7.49
N VAL A 69 -4.01 11.36 -7.26
CA VAL A 69 -3.42 12.62 -7.73
C VAL A 69 -2.21 12.30 -8.60
N GLY A 70 -2.14 12.93 -9.77
CA GLY A 70 -0.95 12.89 -10.61
C GLY A 70 0.22 13.62 -9.94
N THR A 71 1.39 13.02 -9.96
CA THR A 71 2.61 13.61 -9.42
C THR A 71 3.44 14.23 -10.52
N ILE A 72 4.04 15.40 -10.23
CA ILE A 72 4.84 16.17 -11.18
C ILE A 72 6.31 16.20 -10.77
N SER A 73 7.20 16.29 -11.74
CA SER A 73 8.63 16.44 -11.50
C SER A 73 8.96 17.78 -10.87
N LYS A 74 9.81 17.78 -9.85
CA LYS A 74 10.29 18.97 -9.14
C LYS A 74 11.58 19.54 -9.76
N LYS A 75 12.32 18.71 -10.50
CA LYS A 75 13.63 19.04 -11.09
C LYS A 75 13.64 18.68 -12.58
N ASP A 76 14.54 19.33 -13.31
CA ASP A 76 14.90 18.94 -14.66
C ASP A 76 15.91 17.80 -14.61
N GLU A 77 15.74 16.78 -15.46
CA GLU A 77 16.67 15.67 -15.58
C GLU A 77 16.79 15.24 -17.05
N ALA A 78 17.88 15.65 -17.66
CA ALA A 78 18.11 15.46 -19.10
C ALA A 78 18.22 13.98 -19.48
N ALA A 79 18.83 13.14 -18.61
CA ALA A 79 18.97 11.70 -18.83
C ALA A 79 17.61 10.99 -19.02
N PHE A 80 16.56 11.46 -18.33
CA PHE A 80 15.20 10.94 -18.43
C PHE A 80 14.28 11.77 -19.33
N LYS A 81 14.82 12.77 -20.06
CA LYS A 81 14.03 13.71 -20.85
C LYS A 81 12.93 14.41 -20.06
N LEU A 82 13.20 14.69 -18.80
CA LEU A 82 12.29 15.24 -17.82
C LEU A 82 12.54 16.73 -17.65
N ARG A 83 11.44 17.50 -17.58
CA ARG A 83 11.47 18.92 -17.18
C ARG A 83 10.59 19.13 -15.97
N LYS A 84 10.91 20.13 -15.17
CA LYS A 84 10.10 20.58 -14.05
C LYS A 84 8.64 20.82 -14.49
N GLY A 85 7.69 20.29 -13.72
CA GLY A 85 6.26 20.39 -14.01
C GLY A 85 5.72 19.27 -14.93
N MET A 86 6.58 18.42 -15.51
CA MET A 86 6.09 17.27 -16.27
C MET A 86 5.50 16.20 -15.35
N PRO A 87 4.36 15.60 -15.73
CA PRO A 87 3.75 14.51 -14.95
C PRO A 87 4.61 13.23 -15.05
N VAL A 88 4.83 12.57 -13.92
CA VAL A 88 5.74 11.40 -13.80
C VAL A 88 5.15 10.21 -13.08
N GLY A 89 3.96 10.33 -12.50
CA GLY A 89 3.33 9.24 -11.78
C GLY A 89 1.97 9.60 -11.23
N ALA A 90 1.38 8.67 -10.50
CA ALA A 90 0.15 8.87 -9.76
C ALA A 90 0.32 8.37 -8.32
N ARG A 91 -0.39 8.98 -7.38
CA ARG A 91 -0.29 8.67 -5.96
C ARG A 91 -1.63 8.84 -5.27
N VAL A 92 -1.88 7.99 -4.27
CA VAL A 92 -2.99 8.13 -3.33
C VAL A 92 -2.51 7.82 -1.91
N THR A 93 -3.05 8.53 -0.93
CA THR A 93 -2.77 8.29 0.49
C THR A 93 -4.08 7.97 1.19
N LEU A 94 -4.14 6.79 1.78
CA LEU A 94 -5.31 6.30 2.50
C LEU A 94 -5.09 6.40 4.01
N SER A 95 -6.13 6.78 4.74
CA SER A 95 -6.14 6.83 6.20
C SER A 95 -7.50 6.38 6.75
N ALA A 96 -7.57 6.16 8.05
CA ALA A 96 -8.79 5.76 8.76
C ALA A 96 -9.47 4.53 8.12
N ASP A 97 -10.78 4.57 7.90
CA ASP A 97 -11.55 3.41 7.46
C ASP A 97 -11.19 2.96 6.04
N LYS A 98 -10.94 3.88 5.11
CA LYS A 98 -10.50 3.55 3.74
C LYS A 98 -9.17 2.79 3.71
N MET A 99 -8.26 3.11 4.63
CA MET A 99 -6.99 2.40 4.80
C MET A 99 -7.22 0.95 5.23
N TYR A 100 -8.10 0.72 6.19
CA TYR A 100 -8.42 -0.62 6.66
C TYR A 100 -9.20 -1.44 5.64
N GLU A 101 -10.12 -0.83 4.89
CA GLU A 101 -10.83 -1.48 3.79
C GLU A 101 -9.87 -1.91 2.68
N PHE A 102 -8.95 -1.04 2.31
CA PHE A 102 -7.93 -1.37 1.32
C PHE A 102 -7.03 -2.53 1.80
N LEU A 103 -6.59 -2.50 3.07
CA LEU A 103 -5.79 -3.58 3.66
C LEU A 103 -6.53 -4.92 3.61
N ASP A 104 -7.81 -4.96 3.95
CA ASP A 104 -8.62 -6.18 3.90
C ASP A 104 -8.73 -6.73 2.48
N ARG A 105 -9.01 -5.90 1.49
CA ARG A 105 -9.07 -6.30 0.07
C ARG A 105 -7.71 -6.75 -0.47
N LEU A 106 -6.64 -6.07 -0.09
CA LEU A 106 -5.28 -6.43 -0.47
C LEU A 106 -4.93 -7.83 0.03
N THR A 107 -5.16 -8.12 1.32
CA THR A 107 -4.79 -9.40 1.93
C THR A 107 -5.70 -10.54 1.54
N SER A 108 -7.01 -10.31 1.43
CA SER A 108 -8.00 -11.36 1.15
C SER A 108 -8.19 -11.66 -0.34
N SER A 109 -8.03 -10.66 -1.19
CA SER A 109 -8.40 -10.78 -2.61
C SER A 109 -7.23 -10.55 -3.58
N ALA A 110 -6.42 -9.50 -3.38
CA ALA A 110 -5.40 -9.13 -4.35
C ALA A 110 -4.14 -10.00 -4.25
N LEU A 111 -3.57 -10.17 -3.06
CA LEU A 111 -2.35 -10.96 -2.87
C LEU A 111 -2.47 -12.42 -3.35
N PRO A 112 -3.58 -13.15 -3.07
CA PRO A 112 -3.74 -14.52 -3.55
C PRO A 112 -3.81 -14.64 -5.09
N ARG A 113 -4.10 -13.55 -5.81
CA ARG A 113 -4.15 -13.51 -7.27
C ARG A 113 -2.80 -13.31 -7.95
N ILE A 114 -1.77 -12.98 -7.17
CA ILE A 114 -0.41 -12.88 -7.70
C ILE A 114 0.03 -14.26 -8.22
N ARG A 115 0.51 -14.30 -9.46
CA ARG A 115 1.03 -15.52 -10.07
C ARG A 115 2.19 -16.05 -9.24
N ASP A 116 2.19 -17.37 -8.94
CA ASP A 116 3.22 -18.06 -8.16
C ASP A 116 3.48 -17.42 -6.79
N PHE A 117 2.40 -16.93 -6.14
CA PHE A 117 2.50 -16.29 -4.84
C PHE A 117 3.01 -17.24 -3.77
N SER A 118 4.16 -16.92 -3.19
CA SER A 118 4.82 -17.71 -2.13
C SER A 118 4.99 -16.93 -0.81
N GLY A 119 4.24 -15.84 -0.66
CA GLY A 119 4.36 -14.90 0.47
C GLY A 119 5.20 -13.67 0.13
N ILE A 120 5.05 -12.64 0.94
CA ILE A 120 5.77 -11.37 0.81
C ILE A 120 7.11 -11.41 1.52
N LYS A 121 8.11 -10.73 0.95
CA LYS A 121 9.45 -10.67 1.51
C LYS A 121 9.50 -9.74 2.71
N ALA A 122 10.25 -10.10 3.74
CA ALA A 122 10.47 -9.26 4.91
C ALA A 122 11.52 -8.15 4.69
N GLU A 123 12.17 -8.10 3.53
CA GLU A 123 13.24 -7.14 3.22
C GLU A 123 12.73 -5.71 2.91
N GLY A 124 11.41 -5.53 2.81
CA GLY A 124 10.79 -4.23 2.50
C GLY A 124 10.65 -3.27 3.69
N PHE A 125 11.21 -3.59 4.86
CA PHE A 125 11.21 -2.69 6.02
C PHE A 125 12.34 -1.66 5.93
N ASP A 126 12.07 -0.44 6.42
CA ASP A 126 12.98 0.72 6.33
C ASP A 126 13.90 0.91 7.56
N GLY A 127 13.87 0.01 8.53
CA GLY A 127 14.58 0.13 9.82
C GLY A 127 13.85 1.00 10.86
N ARG A 128 12.72 1.59 10.51
CA ARG A 128 11.92 2.50 11.38
C ARG A 128 10.46 2.06 11.53
N GLY A 129 10.17 0.81 11.20
CA GLY A 129 8.84 0.25 11.34
C GLY A 129 7.86 0.55 10.20
N ASN A 130 8.31 1.04 9.06
CA ASN A 130 7.50 1.15 7.86
C ASN A 130 7.84 0.00 6.90
N TYR A 131 6.86 -0.42 6.12
CA TYR A 131 7.01 -1.51 5.17
C TYR A 131 6.60 -1.09 3.76
N ASN A 132 7.42 -1.43 2.77
CA ASN A 132 7.13 -1.20 1.36
C ASN A 132 6.93 -2.52 0.61
N LEU A 133 5.80 -2.63 -0.08
CA LEU A 133 5.43 -3.78 -0.91
C LEU A 133 5.38 -3.36 -2.37
N GLY A 134 6.29 -3.90 -3.18
CA GLY A 134 6.24 -3.74 -4.64
C GLY A 134 5.31 -4.78 -5.27
N ILE A 135 4.40 -4.32 -6.11
CA ILE A 135 3.51 -5.13 -6.93
C ILE A 135 3.87 -4.89 -8.39
N THR A 136 4.08 -5.96 -9.14
CA THR A 136 4.49 -5.87 -10.55
C THR A 136 3.35 -5.60 -11.50
N GLU A 137 2.13 -6.02 -11.16
CA GLU A 137 0.96 -5.98 -12.04
C GLU A 137 -0.27 -5.47 -11.31
N GLN A 138 -0.90 -4.38 -11.80
CA GLN A 138 -2.12 -3.83 -11.22
C GLN A 138 -3.36 -4.72 -11.44
N ILE A 139 -3.30 -5.66 -12.38
CA ILE A 139 -4.42 -6.55 -12.72
C ILE A 139 -4.79 -7.56 -11.63
N ILE A 140 -3.99 -7.67 -10.57
CA ILE A 140 -4.32 -8.49 -9.40
C ILE A 140 -5.53 -7.95 -8.63
N PHE A 141 -5.83 -6.66 -8.78
CA PHE A 141 -6.99 -6.04 -8.13
C PHE A 141 -8.27 -6.34 -8.92
N PRO A 142 -9.30 -6.91 -8.27
CA PRO A 142 -10.55 -7.26 -8.95
C PRO A 142 -11.34 -6.07 -9.49
N GLU A 143 -11.05 -4.87 -8.99
CA GLU A 143 -11.67 -3.61 -9.42
C GLU A 143 -11.21 -3.17 -10.82
N ILE A 144 -10.09 -3.73 -11.29
CA ILE A 144 -9.54 -3.40 -12.61
C ILE A 144 -10.17 -4.29 -13.69
N VAL A 145 -10.75 -3.63 -14.67
CA VAL A 145 -11.28 -4.29 -15.87
C VAL A 145 -10.15 -4.48 -16.86
N ILE A 146 -9.74 -5.73 -17.09
CA ILE A 146 -8.56 -6.08 -17.91
C ILE A 146 -8.66 -5.49 -19.33
N ASP A 147 -9.84 -5.49 -19.93
CA ASP A 147 -10.06 -4.97 -21.30
C ASP A 147 -9.79 -3.45 -21.42
N LYS A 148 -9.82 -2.72 -20.31
CA LYS A 148 -9.54 -1.27 -20.26
C LYS A 148 -8.08 -0.94 -19.98
N VAL A 149 -7.29 -1.91 -19.55
CA VAL A 149 -5.88 -1.71 -19.22
C VAL A 149 -5.08 -1.47 -20.49
N LYS A 150 -4.50 -0.27 -20.61
CA LYS A 150 -3.65 0.09 -21.76
C LYS A 150 -2.26 -0.50 -21.66
N LYS A 151 -1.74 -0.59 -20.43
CA LYS A 151 -0.41 -1.10 -20.14
C LYS A 151 -0.37 -1.73 -18.75
N ILE A 152 0.25 -2.90 -18.65
CA ILE A 152 0.54 -3.50 -17.34
C ILE A 152 1.62 -2.66 -16.67
N GLN A 153 1.34 -2.22 -15.44
CA GLN A 153 2.23 -1.38 -14.66
C GLN A 153 2.26 -1.83 -13.21
N GLY A 154 3.45 -1.75 -12.62
CA GLY A 154 3.63 -2.00 -11.20
C GLY A 154 3.25 -0.80 -10.34
N MET A 155 3.16 -1.05 -9.04
CA MET A 155 2.94 -0.02 -8.04
C MET A 155 3.65 -0.39 -6.74
N ASP A 156 3.97 0.62 -5.95
CA ASP A 156 4.51 0.49 -4.61
C ASP A 156 3.44 0.83 -3.58
N ILE A 157 3.27 -0.04 -2.60
CA ILE A 157 2.34 0.14 -1.49
C ILE A 157 3.16 0.27 -0.21
N THR A 158 3.18 1.45 0.37
CA THR A 158 3.92 1.76 1.59
C THR A 158 2.98 1.79 2.78
N PHE A 159 3.23 0.93 3.76
CA PHE A 159 2.53 0.88 5.04
C PHE A 159 3.30 1.70 6.06
N VAL A 160 2.73 2.81 6.48
CA VAL A 160 3.32 3.69 7.50
C VAL A 160 2.69 3.34 8.84
N THR A 161 3.54 2.94 9.79
CA THR A 161 3.10 2.56 11.14
C THR A 161 3.72 3.47 12.20
N THR A 162 3.20 3.40 13.41
CA THR A 162 3.80 4.08 14.58
C THR A 162 4.79 3.20 15.33
N ALA A 163 5.15 2.03 14.80
CA ALA A 163 6.15 1.14 15.38
C ALA A 163 7.52 1.81 15.38
N LYS A 164 8.31 1.51 16.41
CA LYS A 164 9.69 2.02 16.53
C LYS A 164 10.71 1.11 15.87
N THR A 165 10.38 -0.17 15.76
CA THR A 165 11.25 -1.21 15.22
C THR A 165 10.53 -2.02 14.13
N ASP A 166 11.31 -2.58 13.21
CA ASP A 166 10.78 -3.43 12.15
C ASP A 166 10.16 -4.72 12.69
N LYS A 167 10.65 -5.22 13.84
CA LYS A 167 10.06 -6.40 14.50
C LYS A 167 8.63 -6.14 14.95
N GLU A 168 8.38 -5.01 15.59
CA GLU A 168 7.03 -4.60 16.00
C GLU A 168 6.12 -4.39 14.80
N ALA A 169 6.62 -3.73 13.74
CA ALA A 169 5.85 -3.51 12.52
C ALA A 169 5.51 -4.82 11.79
N LYS A 170 6.47 -5.75 11.71
CA LYS A 170 6.26 -7.07 11.12
C LYS A 170 5.20 -7.86 11.88
N ALA A 171 5.28 -7.89 13.22
CA ALA A 171 4.26 -8.53 14.06
C ALA A 171 2.88 -7.91 13.84
N LEU A 172 2.79 -6.57 13.87
CA LEU A 172 1.55 -5.83 13.60
C LEU A 172 0.93 -6.21 12.24
N LEU A 173 1.70 -6.17 11.16
CA LEU A 173 1.22 -6.49 9.82
C LEU A 173 0.87 -7.98 9.67
N THR A 174 1.60 -8.87 10.34
CA THR A 174 1.28 -10.31 10.40
C THR A 174 -0.07 -10.54 11.07
N HIS A 175 -0.34 -9.87 12.17
CA HIS A 175 -1.64 -9.95 12.86
C HIS A 175 -2.80 -9.37 12.03
N PHE A 176 -2.53 -8.44 11.13
CA PHE A 176 -3.50 -7.98 10.11
C PHE A 176 -3.71 -8.97 8.96
N GLY A 177 -2.97 -10.09 8.94
CA GLY A 177 -3.11 -11.13 7.93
C GLY A 177 -2.17 -10.98 6.73
N MET A 178 -1.13 -10.15 6.82
CA MET A 178 -0.10 -10.08 5.78
C MET A 178 0.74 -11.37 5.75
N PRO A 179 0.78 -12.08 4.61
CA PRO A 179 1.41 -13.39 4.50
C PRO A 179 2.92 -13.26 4.25
N PHE A 180 3.69 -12.94 5.28
CA PHE A 180 5.14 -12.93 5.19
C PHE A 180 5.70 -14.35 5.00
N LYS A 181 6.75 -14.48 4.17
CA LYS A 181 7.50 -15.75 4.04
C LYS A 181 8.08 -16.11 5.40
N LYS A 182 7.93 -17.38 5.77
CA LYS A 182 8.70 -17.97 6.87
C LYS A 182 10.10 -18.21 6.31
N ASN A 183 11.11 -17.61 6.93
CA ASN A 183 12.50 -17.95 6.68
C ASN A 183 12.78 -19.36 7.21
#